data_10be936c347f1ca020cb205f06a52e09
#
_entry.id   10be936c347f1ca020cb205f06a52e09
#
_cell.length_a   1.000
_cell.length_b   1.000
_cell.length_c   1.000
_cell.angle_alpha   90.00
_cell.angle_beta   90.00
_cell.angle_gamma   90.00
#
_symmetry.space_group_name_H-M   'P 1'
#
loop_
_entity.id
_entity.type
_entity.pdbx_description
1 polymer ?
#
loop_
_entity_poly.entity_id
_entity_poly.type
_entity_poly.pdbx_seq_one_letter_code
_entity_poly.pdbx_strand_id
1 'polypeptide(L)'
;ELPLAGFMDSAQAEAAKLDVDFLWECCSEFSFSGEAGGEFGFAEFADEYYGRKPTSIEAAAVALKLHSAPIYFNRKGKGRYKAAPAEILKAALAGLEKKRLLAEKMAALVMELKAHQLPEELRLKLDSLLYEPDKNSFEYKTLDTAANESHLSQIKLLQACGAIPSSHDYHLGAFLREHFPSGTDFSAAASVLDTSDLSWSDLSLAEAEAFSIDDSSTTEIDDAFSISYLNDGITRVGIHIAAPALGIAVGSALDQAAMQRLSTVYIPGNKITMLPEVAIRPFSLDAGEIKPVLSLYLHVNAAGEIVQRDSKLERIKIADNLRHDALEPFFNEATLSADSGHPYWSKLLYLFNLAESLEKARGKYDPTKPQQIDYNFYVVDGIVSIVGRQRGAPMDKLVAELMIEANNQWGALLAAHQVPGLYRAQSGGKVYMTTKAEPHQGLGVAQYAWSTSPLRRAVDLINQRQIISVVQNTPPSYAPNSDALNSHMRHFELAYQAYSEFQQRMERFWCLQYLIQENSQEVHATVWRENLVRLDTPPYMTKVYGLPEMKPGTRIGLQVQEVDPLLMELRCKFIAVLPEAPLSEDALSLAPDFLEEAEVIEPTESAQAASDSQPEQVAT
;
A
#
# COMPACT_ATOMS: atom_id res chain seq x y z
N GLU A 1 43.05 65.87 17.35
CA GLU A 1 43.02 64.40 17.13
C GLU A 1 41.62 63.92 17.53
N LEU A 2 40.86 63.38 16.55
CA LEU A 2 39.61 62.74 16.84
C LEU A 2 39.86 61.39 17.51
N PRO A 3 39.10 60.99 18.57
CA PRO A 3 39.17 59.65 19.08
C PRO A 3 38.92 58.62 17.95
N LEU A 4 39.51 57.42 18.04
CA LEU A 4 39.40 56.42 16.97
C LEU A 4 37.95 56.10 16.59
N ALA A 5 37.04 56.05 17.54
CA ALA A 5 35.61 55.88 17.32
C ALA A 5 35.02 57.01 16.46
N GLY A 6 35.29 58.29 16.81
CA GLY A 6 34.81 59.46 16.06
C GLY A 6 35.40 59.53 14.63
N PHE A 7 36.64 59.04 14.44
CA PHE A 7 37.23 58.92 13.12
C PHE A 7 36.49 57.85 12.24
N MET A 8 36.20 56.69 12.83
CA MET A 8 35.48 55.62 12.15
C MET A 8 34.05 56.04 11.79
N ASP A 9 33.34 56.70 12.71
CA ASP A 9 31.98 57.21 12.45
C ASP A 9 31.98 58.23 11.31
N SER A 10 32.96 59.14 11.27
CA SER A 10 33.10 60.12 10.21
C SER A 10 33.45 59.49 8.87
N ALA A 11 34.32 58.46 8.88
CA ALA A 11 34.69 57.73 7.66
C ALA A 11 33.50 56.90 7.13
N GLN A 12 32.69 56.28 8.01
CA GLN A 12 31.48 55.57 7.62
C GLN A 12 30.39 56.49 7.05
N ALA A 13 30.21 57.67 7.67
CA ALA A 13 29.27 58.70 7.16
C ALA A 13 29.69 59.21 5.79
N GLU A 14 30.97 59.37 5.54
CA GLU A 14 31.52 59.76 4.23
C GLU A 14 31.41 58.65 3.22
N ALA A 15 31.70 57.40 3.62
CA ALA A 15 31.55 56.22 2.74
C ALA A 15 30.10 55.99 2.30
N ALA A 16 29.12 56.35 3.12
CA ALA A 16 27.71 56.30 2.76
C ALA A 16 27.31 57.22 1.62
N LYS A 17 28.06 58.31 1.40
CA LYS A 17 27.81 59.30 0.32
C LYS A 17 28.42 58.86 -0.99
N LEU A 18 29.39 57.93 -0.97
CA LEU A 18 30.09 57.48 -2.19
C LEU A 18 29.17 56.53 -2.98
N ASP A 19 28.99 56.83 -4.28
CA ASP A 19 28.29 55.95 -5.19
C ASP A 19 29.24 54.84 -5.68
N VAL A 20 28.83 53.59 -5.53
CA VAL A 20 29.66 52.43 -5.86
C VAL A 20 29.77 52.19 -7.35
N ASP A 21 28.72 52.50 -8.12
CA ASP A 21 28.72 52.38 -9.59
C ASP A 21 29.69 53.39 -10.20
N PHE A 22 29.63 54.63 -9.72
CA PHE A 22 30.53 55.69 -10.16
C PHE A 22 31.99 55.39 -9.75
N LEU A 23 32.25 54.88 -8.56
CA LEU A 23 33.58 54.42 -8.16
C LEU A 23 34.12 53.34 -9.08
N TRP A 24 33.26 52.40 -9.50
CA TRP A 24 33.67 51.32 -10.39
C TRP A 24 33.96 51.86 -11.82
N GLU A 25 33.12 52.77 -12.33
CA GLU A 25 33.37 53.45 -13.61
C GLU A 25 34.73 54.17 -13.62
N CYS A 26 35.00 54.97 -12.59
CA CYS A 26 36.30 55.62 -12.43
C CYS A 26 37.47 54.63 -12.42
N CYS A 27 37.34 53.49 -11.72
CA CYS A 27 38.37 52.44 -11.67
C CYS A 27 38.61 51.76 -13.03
N SER A 28 37.58 51.69 -13.89
CA SER A 28 37.71 51.10 -15.22
C SER A 28 38.35 52.04 -16.26
N GLU A 29 38.22 53.37 -16.07
CA GLU A 29 38.77 54.38 -16.95
C GLU A 29 40.24 54.76 -16.59
N PHE A 30 40.58 54.72 -15.29
CA PHE A 30 41.93 55.07 -14.85
C PHE A 30 42.93 53.95 -15.13
N SER A 31 44.11 54.33 -15.65
CA SER A 31 45.24 53.43 -15.89
C SER A 31 46.12 53.36 -14.64
N PHE A 32 45.89 52.41 -13.77
CA PHE A 32 46.75 52.12 -12.65
C PHE A 32 47.87 51.16 -13.07
N SER A 33 49.09 51.42 -12.66
CA SER A 33 50.28 50.60 -13.01
C SER A 33 50.54 50.44 -14.52
N GLY A 34 50.05 51.38 -15.35
CA GLY A 34 50.24 51.37 -16.82
C GLY A 34 49.29 50.46 -17.59
N GLU A 35 48.37 49.80 -16.95
CA GLU A 35 47.32 48.97 -17.59
C GLU A 35 45.93 49.49 -17.22
N ALA A 36 45.04 49.64 -18.18
CA ALA A 36 43.65 49.95 -17.91
C ALA A 36 43.00 48.82 -17.10
N GLY A 37 42.33 49.16 -15.97
CA GLY A 37 41.76 48.19 -15.06
C GLY A 37 42.78 47.37 -14.27
N GLY A 38 44.00 47.86 -14.05
CA GLY A 38 45.05 47.26 -13.22
C GLY A 38 44.70 47.19 -11.74
N GLU A 39 45.59 46.59 -10.92
CA GLU A 39 45.46 46.59 -9.47
C GLU A 39 45.84 47.98 -8.90
N PHE A 40 45.04 48.49 -7.97
CA PHE A 40 45.25 49.78 -7.33
C PHE A 40 45.19 49.69 -5.81
N GLY A 41 45.91 50.57 -5.11
CA GLY A 41 45.75 50.78 -3.68
C GLY A 41 44.57 51.74 -3.38
N PHE A 42 43.87 51.57 -2.27
CA PHE A 42 42.77 52.44 -1.90
C PHE A 42 43.19 53.93 -1.78
N ALA A 43 44.40 54.19 -1.27
CA ALA A 43 44.91 55.57 -1.14
C ALA A 43 45.23 56.21 -2.52
N GLU A 44 45.88 55.43 -3.41
CA GLU A 44 46.15 55.82 -4.79
C GLU A 44 44.88 56.14 -5.55
N PHE A 45 43.86 55.32 -5.41
CA PHE A 45 42.54 55.55 -6.01
C PHE A 45 41.83 56.76 -5.41
N ALA A 46 41.92 56.98 -4.09
CA ALA A 46 41.34 58.13 -3.42
C ALA A 46 41.95 59.45 -3.90
N ASP A 47 43.28 59.50 -4.12
CA ASP A 47 43.97 60.68 -4.70
C ASP A 47 43.41 61.03 -6.10
N GLU A 48 43.22 60.01 -6.95
CA GLU A 48 42.70 60.17 -8.30
C GLU A 48 41.22 60.56 -8.30
N TYR A 49 40.40 59.89 -7.48
CA TYR A 49 38.96 60.13 -7.34
C TYR A 49 38.63 61.57 -6.91
N TYR A 50 39.37 62.11 -5.90
CA TYR A 50 39.14 63.47 -5.43
C TYR A 50 39.89 64.55 -6.26
N GLY A 51 40.80 64.13 -7.13
CA GLY A 51 41.61 65.05 -7.90
C GLY A 51 42.52 65.98 -7.06
N ARG A 52 42.75 65.60 -5.80
CA ARG A 52 43.54 66.26 -4.79
C ARG A 52 43.91 65.23 -3.70
N LYS A 53 44.92 65.57 -2.90
CA LYS A 53 45.24 64.74 -1.75
C LYS A 53 44.05 64.66 -0.78
N PRO A 54 43.46 63.49 -0.58
CA PRO A 54 42.30 63.32 0.26
C PRO A 54 42.68 63.48 1.75
N THR A 55 41.74 63.85 2.55
CA THR A 55 41.86 63.77 4.01
C THR A 55 41.91 62.31 4.46
N SER A 56 42.40 62.06 5.66
CA SER A 56 42.43 60.69 6.22
C SER A 56 41.03 60.07 6.34
N ILE A 57 39.99 60.88 6.54
CA ILE A 57 38.56 60.44 6.58
C ILE A 57 38.12 60.04 5.19
N GLU A 58 38.39 60.83 4.17
CA GLU A 58 38.02 60.52 2.76
C GLU A 58 38.74 59.27 2.24
N ALA A 59 40.03 59.12 2.51
CA ALA A 59 40.77 57.91 2.12
C ALA A 59 40.25 56.66 2.86
N ALA A 60 39.90 56.79 4.15
CA ALA A 60 39.27 55.71 4.92
C ALA A 60 37.85 55.37 4.40
N ALA A 61 37.10 56.41 4.00
CA ALA A 61 35.76 56.21 3.38
C ALA A 61 35.82 55.42 2.06
N VAL A 62 36.79 55.75 1.21
CA VAL A 62 37.03 54.98 -0.03
C VAL A 62 37.43 53.55 0.29
N ALA A 63 38.35 53.32 1.23
CA ALA A 63 38.74 51.99 1.64
C ALA A 63 37.56 51.16 2.18
N LEU A 64 36.70 51.77 3.01
CA LEU A 64 35.49 51.13 3.53
C LEU A 64 34.50 50.78 2.43
N LYS A 65 34.28 51.70 1.49
CA LYS A 65 33.36 51.47 0.37
C LYS A 65 33.83 50.36 -0.57
N LEU A 66 35.11 50.40 -0.97
CA LEU A 66 35.72 49.32 -1.79
C LEU A 66 35.66 47.97 -1.03
N HIS A 67 35.86 47.98 0.27
CA HIS A 67 35.79 46.77 1.09
C HIS A 67 34.41 46.20 1.22
N SER A 68 33.40 47.04 1.29
CA SER A 68 31.98 46.65 1.43
C SER A 68 31.31 46.22 0.15
N ALA A 69 31.96 46.43 -1.02
CA ALA A 69 31.44 46.15 -2.36
C ALA A 69 32.23 45.04 -3.09
N PRO A 70 32.26 43.80 -2.61
CA PRO A 70 33.09 42.70 -3.15
C PRO A 70 32.68 42.27 -4.56
N ILE A 71 31.48 42.61 -5.02
CA ILE A 71 30.99 42.33 -6.38
C ILE A 71 31.61 43.28 -7.36
N TYR A 72 31.86 44.52 -6.96
CA TYR A 72 32.45 45.56 -7.79
C TYR A 72 33.99 45.50 -7.74
N PHE A 73 34.58 45.12 -6.60
CA PHE A 73 36.01 45.19 -6.36
C PHE A 73 36.57 43.91 -5.75
N ASN A 74 37.42 43.24 -6.51
CA ASN A 74 38.17 42.07 -6.06
C ASN A 74 39.30 42.48 -5.14
N ARG A 75 39.38 41.97 -3.92
CA ARG A 75 40.47 42.20 -2.97
C ARG A 75 41.74 41.47 -3.36
N LYS A 76 42.87 42.17 -3.36
CA LYS A 76 44.19 41.60 -3.68
C LYS A 76 45.15 41.56 -2.49
N GLY A 77 44.66 41.93 -1.31
CA GLY A 77 45.43 42.00 -0.05
C GLY A 77 46.15 43.33 0.12
N LYS A 78 46.60 43.63 1.34
CA LYS A 78 47.36 44.85 1.70
C LYS A 78 46.71 46.17 1.26
N GLY A 79 45.37 46.25 1.27
CA GLY A 79 44.63 47.43 0.84
C GLY A 79 44.61 47.67 -0.69
N ARG A 80 44.94 46.65 -1.48
CA ARG A 80 44.87 46.69 -2.94
C ARG A 80 43.58 46.02 -3.45
N TYR A 81 43.05 46.55 -4.52
CA TYR A 81 41.82 46.14 -5.18
C TYR A 81 41.99 46.08 -6.70
N LYS A 82 41.11 45.36 -7.35
CA LYS A 82 40.94 45.36 -8.81
C LYS A 82 39.47 45.45 -9.13
N ALA A 83 39.06 46.34 -10.02
CA ALA A 83 37.68 46.43 -10.49
C ALA A 83 37.27 45.14 -11.18
N ALA A 84 36.04 44.69 -10.95
CA ALA A 84 35.48 43.53 -11.65
C ALA A 84 35.28 43.89 -13.13
N PRO A 85 35.59 42.98 -14.07
CA PRO A 85 35.30 43.18 -15.48
C PRO A 85 33.82 43.46 -15.72
N ALA A 86 33.46 44.34 -16.65
CA ALA A 86 32.09 44.81 -16.91
C ALA A 86 31.08 43.65 -17.11
N GLU A 87 31.47 42.64 -17.91
CA GLU A 87 30.61 41.49 -18.16
C GLU A 87 30.35 40.64 -16.90
N ILE A 88 31.38 40.49 -16.04
CA ILE A 88 31.27 39.75 -14.78
C ILE A 88 30.41 40.53 -13.78
N LEU A 89 30.60 41.86 -13.68
CA LEU A 89 29.80 42.73 -12.80
C LEU A 89 28.34 42.72 -13.24
N LYS A 90 28.06 42.88 -14.53
CA LYS A 90 26.69 42.83 -15.08
C LYS A 90 26.02 41.50 -14.80
N ALA A 91 26.72 40.37 -15.00
CA ALA A 91 26.19 39.03 -14.68
C ALA A 91 25.94 38.86 -13.18
N ALA A 92 26.82 39.35 -12.31
CA ALA A 92 26.68 39.29 -10.87
C ALA A 92 25.49 40.13 -10.36
N LEU A 93 25.34 41.35 -10.85
CA LEU A 93 24.22 42.25 -10.52
C LEU A 93 22.88 41.65 -11.00
N ALA A 94 22.84 41.13 -12.24
CA ALA A 94 21.65 40.42 -12.75
C ALA A 94 21.32 39.18 -11.89
N GLY A 95 22.34 38.45 -11.43
CA GLY A 95 22.17 37.32 -10.52
C GLY A 95 21.60 37.73 -9.15
N LEU A 96 22.07 38.84 -8.59
CA LEU A 96 21.52 39.39 -7.33
C LEU A 96 20.09 39.86 -7.49
N GLU A 97 19.79 40.56 -8.55
CA GLU A 97 18.45 41.07 -8.82
C GLU A 97 17.48 39.89 -9.01
N LYS A 98 17.88 38.86 -9.78
CA LYS A 98 17.10 37.65 -9.92
C LYS A 98 16.86 36.96 -8.55
N LYS A 99 17.88 36.92 -7.70
CA LYS A 99 17.75 36.34 -6.35
C LYS A 99 16.81 37.17 -5.47
N ARG A 100 16.88 38.50 -5.56
CA ARG A 100 15.98 39.43 -4.84
C ARG A 100 14.53 39.23 -5.26
N LEU A 101 14.27 39.25 -6.57
CA LEU A 101 12.93 39.02 -7.13
C LEU A 101 12.36 37.64 -6.74
N LEU A 102 13.22 36.60 -6.74
CA LEU A 102 12.83 35.27 -6.34
C LEU A 102 12.48 35.21 -4.84
N ALA A 103 13.24 35.90 -4.01
CA ALA A 103 12.96 35.98 -2.56
C ALA A 103 11.65 36.76 -2.27
N GLU A 104 11.42 37.86 -2.97
CA GLU A 104 10.16 38.62 -2.85
C GLU A 104 8.95 37.79 -3.30
N LYS A 105 9.10 37.07 -4.43
CA LYS A 105 8.08 36.16 -4.90
C LYS A 105 7.80 35.05 -3.89
N MET A 106 8.84 34.42 -3.34
CA MET A 106 8.71 33.40 -2.31
C MET A 106 7.96 33.93 -1.08
N ALA A 107 8.32 35.13 -0.62
CA ALA A 107 7.65 35.76 0.54
C ALA A 107 6.16 36.02 0.29
N ALA A 108 5.78 36.46 -0.90
CA ALA A 108 4.39 36.64 -1.29
C ALA A 108 3.61 35.32 -1.25
N LEU A 109 4.14 34.25 -1.87
CA LEU A 109 3.51 32.93 -1.88
C LEU A 109 3.41 32.32 -0.47
N VAL A 110 4.43 32.53 0.37
CA VAL A 110 4.39 32.11 1.79
C VAL A 110 3.24 32.81 2.52
N MET A 111 3.00 34.10 2.28
CA MET A 111 1.88 34.83 2.88
C MET A 111 0.52 34.28 2.43
N GLU A 112 0.36 33.95 1.14
CA GLU A 112 -0.87 33.31 0.64
C GLU A 112 -1.12 31.97 1.32
N LEU A 113 -0.11 31.11 1.39
CA LEU A 113 -0.21 29.82 2.07
C LEU A 113 -0.57 29.95 3.55
N LYS A 114 0.02 30.91 4.27
CA LYS A 114 -0.31 31.20 5.68
C LYS A 114 -1.72 31.75 5.84
N ALA A 115 -2.27 32.38 4.82
CA ALA A 115 -3.69 32.80 4.76
C ALA A 115 -4.62 31.66 4.31
N HIS A 116 -4.11 30.42 4.23
CA HIS A 116 -4.82 29.23 3.76
C HIS A 116 -5.36 29.36 2.33
N GLN A 117 -4.63 30.07 1.48
CA GLN A 117 -4.90 30.18 0.05
C GLN A 117 -3.84 29.40 -0.71
N LEU A 118 -4.27 28.54 -1.65
CA LEU A 118 -3.36 27.76 -2.48
C LEU A 118 -2.92 28.59 -3.68
N PRO A 119 -1.65 29.06 -3.77
CA PRO A 119 -1.17 29.80 -4.92
C PRO A 119 -1.26 28.96 -6.21
N GLU A 120 -1.55 29.58 -7.34
CA GLU A 120 -1.70 28.90 -8.62
C GLU A 120 -0.43 28.17 -9.04
N GLU A 121 0.73 28.71 -8.74
CA GLU A 121 2.03 28.10 -9.04
C GLU A 121 2.24 26.77 -8.31
N LEU A 122 1.82 26.69 -7.04
CA LEU A 122 1.86 25.46 -6.26
C LEU A 122 0.76 24.51 -6.73
N ARG A 123 -0.41 25.02 -7.14
CA ARG A 123 -1.50 24.22 -7.70
C ARG A 123 -1.07 23.43 -8.93
N LEU A 124 -0.32 24.06 -9.83
CA LEU A 124 0.23 23.42 -11.04
C LEU A 124 1.26 22.32 -10.74
N LYS A 125 1.83 22.31 -9.54
CA LYS A 125 2.81 21.34 -9.07
C LYS A 125 2.30 20.47 -7.91
N LEU A 126 1.00 20.55 -7.63
CA LEU A 126 0.40 19.95 -6.44
C LEU A 126 0.66 18.44 -6.37
N ASP A 127 0.49 17.75 -7.45
CA ASP A 127 0.70 16.30 -7.55
C ASP A 127 2.13 15.90 -7.13
N SER A 128 3.13 16.63 -7.64
CA SER A 128 4.51 16.43 -7.23
C SER A 128 4.74 16.77 -5.74
N LEU A 129 4.16 17.87 -5.26
CA LEU A 129 4.31 18.28 -3.86
C LEU A 129 3.68 17.30 -2.88
N LEU A 130 2.58 16.64 -3.27
CA LEU A 130 1.87 15.68 -2.43
C LEU A 130 2.57 14.31 -2.37
N TYR A 131 3.11 13.82 -3.50
CA TYR A 131 3.49 12.42 -3.63
C TYR A 131 4.97 12.18 -3.91
N GLU A 132 5.64 13.08 -4.66
CA GLU A 132 7.06 12.97 -5.03
C GLU A 132 7.79 14.32 -4.95
N PRO A 133 7.90 14.93 -3.76
CA PRO A 133 8.42 16.27 -3.65
C PRO A 133 9.92 16.35 -3.94
N ASP A 134 10.29 17.17 -4.95
CA ASP A 134 11.68 17.60 -5.11
C ASP A 134 12.01 18.68 -4.06
N LYS A 135 12.75 18.28 -3.03
CA LYS A 135 13.17 19.16 -1.93
C LYS A 135 14.02 20.35 -2.35
N ASN A 136 14.57 20.34 -3.58
CA ASN A 136 15.35 21.44 -4.12
C ASN A 136 14.53 22.44 -4.93
N SER A 137 13.30 22.08 -5.30
CA SER A 137 12.40 22.94 -6.07
C SER A 137 12.05 24.21 -5.30
N PHE A 138 11.73 25.26 -6.05
CA PHE A 138 11.28 26.53 -5.49
C PHE A 138 9.95 26.37 -4.75
N GLU A 139 9.02 25.62 -5.32
CA GLU A 139 7.69 25.34 -4.78
C GLU A 139 7.76 24.58 -3.46
N TYR A 140 8.61 23.54 -3.37
CA TYR A 140 8.81 22.78 -2.13
C TYR A 140 9.39 23.67 -1.03
N LYS A 141 10.44 24.48 -1.33
CA LYS A 141 11.04 25.38 -0.35
C LYS A 141 10.07 26.45 0.12
N THR A 142 9.20 26.92 -0.76
CA THR A 142 8.14 27.87 -0.42
C THR A 142 7.13 27.25 0.54
N LEU A 143 6.66 26.01 0.22
CA LEU A 143 5.75 25.25 1.07
C LEU A 143 6.38 24.92 2.43
N ASP A 144 7.64 24.49 2.44
CA ASP A 144 8.39 24.16 3.66
C ASP A 144 8.54 25.40 4.58
N THR A 145 8.88 26.54 4.00
CA THR A 145 8.98 27.80 4.75
C THR A 145 7.62 28.20 5.37
N ALA A 146 6.54 28.14 4.58
CA ALA A 146 5.21 28.46 5.06
C ALA A 146 4.74 27.50 6.15
N ALA A 147 5.01 26.22 6.01
CA ALA A 147 4.68 25.17 6.98
C ALA A 147 5.39 25.40 8.33
N ASN A 148 6.69 25.65 8.28
CA ASN A 148 7.50 25.96 9.47
C ASN A 148 7.01 27.22 10.18
N GLU A 149 6.71 28.29 9.45
CA GLU A 149 6.19 29.54 10.02
C GLU A 149 4.76 29.42 10.57
N SER A 150 3.97 28.48 10.05
CA SER A 150 2.60 28.21 10.50
C SER A 150 2.54 27.14 11.60
N HIS A 151 3.68 26.52 11.97
CA HIS A 151 3.75 25.40 12.90
C HIS A 151 2.90 24.20 12.49
N LEU A 152 2.75 23.98 11.19
CA LEU A 152 2.01 22.85 10.59
C LEU A 152 2.97 21.96 9.82
N SER A 153 2.59 20.69 9.61
CA SER A 153 3.24 19.89 8.56
C SER A 153 2.82 20.41 7.18
N GLN A 154 3.67 20.18 6.17
CA GLN A 154 3.38 20.58 4.78
C GLN A 154 2.04 20.06 4.30
N ILE A 155 1.73 18.79 4.59
CA ILE A 155 0.46 18.13 4.22
C ILE A 155 -0.73 18.80 4.93
N LYS A 156 -0.59 19.14 6.21
CA LYS A 156 -1.65 19.85 6.96
C LYS A 156 -1.89 21.26 6.44
N LEU A 157 -0.83 21.95 6.06
CA LEU A 157 -0.96 23.27 5.43
C LEU A 157 -1.66 23.17 4.08
N LEU A 158 -1.30 22.20 3.25
CA LEU A 158 -1.97 21.93 1.97
C LEU A 158 -3.45 21.55 2.18
N GLN A 159 -3.77 20.76 3.21
CA GLN A 159 -5.16 20.46 3.57
C GLN A 159 -5.90 21.75 3.97
N ALA A 160 -5.31 22.60 4.79
CA ALA A 160 -5.91 23.88 5.20
C ALA A 160 -6.13 24.83 4.01
N CYS A 161 -5.27 24.77 2.99
CA CYS A 161 -5.43 25.49 1.73
C CYS A 161 -6.46 24.85 0.75
N GLY A 162 -7.15 23.76 1.18
CA GLY A 162 -8.12 23.06 0.33
C GLY A 162 -7.51 22.23 -0.80
N ALA A 163 -6.21 21.97 -0.74
CA ALA A 163 -5.50 21.17 -1.74
C ALA A 163 -5.77 19.65 -1.59
N ILE A 164 -6.23 19.22 -0.42
CA ILE A 164 -6.56 17.82 -0.12
C ILE A 164 -8.02 17.78 0.33
N PRO A 165 -8.97 17.64 -0.60
CA PRO A 165 -10.39 17.61 -0.28
C PRO A 165 -10.82 16.31 0.41
N SER A 166 -10.11 15.22 0.18
CA SER A 166 -10.38 13.90 0.72
C SER A 166 -9.09 13.25 1.21
N SER A 167 -9.03 12.90 2.49
CA SER A 167 -7.91 12.15 3.06
C SER A 167 -7.86 10.72 2.49
N HIS A 168 -9.01 10.13 2.16
CA HIS A 168 -9.09 8.84 1.48
C HIS A 168 -8.39 8.90 0.13
N ASP A 169 -8.75 9.89 -0.71
CA ASP A 169 -8.18 10.04 -2.05
C ASP A 169 -6.70 10.39 -2.03
N TYR A 170 -6.25 11.09 -0.99
CA TYR A 170 -4.82 11.33 -0.77
C TYR A 170 -4.06 10.02 -0.55
N HIS A 171 -4.54 9.14 0.34
CA HIS A 171 -3.88 7.85 0.59
C HIS A 171 -3.96 6.92 -0.61
N LEU A 172 -5.11 6.85 -1.26
CA LEU A 172 -5.31 6.08 -2.49
C LEU A 172 -4.42 6.61 -3.62
N GLY A 173 -4.37 7.93 -3.82
CA GLY A 173 -3.56 8.58 -4.84
C GLY A 173 -2.06 8.31 -4.68
N ALA A 174 -1.56 8.30 -3.43
CA ALA A 174 -0.17 7.94 -3.15
C ALA A 174 0.14 6.50 -3.59
N PHE A 175 -0.73 5.56 -3.25
CA PHE A 175 -0.60 4.16 -3.65
C PHE A 175 -0.69 3.96 -5.17
N LEU A 176 -1.68 4.60 -5.81
CA LEU A 176 -1.87 4.48 -7.25
C LEU A 176 -0.68 5.03 -8.03
N ARG A 177 -0.11 6.14 -7.58
CA ARG A 177 1.06 6.71 -8.24
C ARG A 177 2.28 5.79 -8.19
N GLU A 178 2.49 5.11 -7.07
CA GLU A 178 3.62 4.20 -6.89
C GLU A 178 3.44 2.88 -7.66
N HIS A 179 2.25 2.28 -7.55
CA HIS A 179 2.02 0.92 -8.05
C HIS A 179 1.25 0.87 -9.37
N PHE A 180 0.51 1.91 -9.72
CA PHE A 180 -0.29 2.01 -10.94
C PHE A 180 -0.04 3.34 -11.69
N PRO A 181 1.22 3.66 -12.05
CA PRO A 181 1.56 4.96 -12.62
C PRO A 181 0.88 5.23 -13.98
N SER A 182 0.45 4.18 -14.68
CA SER A 182 -0.29 4.26 -15.94
C SER A 182 -1.81 4.25 -15.76
N GLY A 183 -2.30 4.32 -14.51
CA GLY A 183 -3.70 4.19 -14.16
C GLY A 183 -4.14 2.73 -13.94
N THR A 184 -5.39 2.57 -13.49
CA THR A 184 -5.99 1.25 -13.16
C THR A 184 -6.78 0.65 -14.31
N ASP A 185 -6.97 1.36 -15.42
CA ASP A 185 -7.65 0.86 -16.59
C ASP A 185 -6.82 -0.19 -17.33
N PHE A 186 -7.50 -1.12 -17.97
CA PHE A 186 -6.84 -2.09 -18.84
C PHE A 186 -6.65 -1.53 -20.24
N SER A 187 -5.54 -1.89 -20.88
CA SER A 187 -5.33 -1.55 -22.28
C SER A 187 -6.41 -2.18 -23.18
N ALA A 188 -6.68 -1.57 -24.33
CA ALA A 188 -7.65 -2.12 -25.28
C ALA A 188 -7.33 -3.57 -25.66
N ALA A 189 -6.04 -3.92 -25.79
CA ALA A 189 -5.60 -5.28 -26.11
C ALA A 189 -5.86 -6.27 -24.95
N ALA A 190 -5.71 -5.83 -23.68
CA ALA A 190 -6.01 -6.65 -22.51
C ALA A 190 -7.52 -6.70 -22.19
N SER A 191 -8.33 -5.82 -22.80
CA SER A 191 -9.78 -5.82 -22.64
C SER A 191 -10.52 -6.77 -23.60
N VAL A 192 -9.78 -7.63 -24.29
CA VAL A 192 -10.34 -8.64 -25.22
C VAL A 192 -9.79 -10.01 -24.86
N LEU A 193 -10.69 -10.94 -24.60
CA LEU A 193 -10.37 -12.36 -24.51
C LEU A 193 -10.59 -12.99 -25.89
N ASP A 194 -9.56 -13.56 -26.47
CA ASP A 194 -9.73 -14.32 -27.72
C ASP A 194 -10.43 -15.65 -27.40
N THR A 195 -11.68 -15.73 -27.78
CA THR A 195 -12.51 -16.93 -27.56
C THR A 195 -12.42 -17.93 -28.71
N SER A 196 -11.73 -17.60 -29.79
CA SER A 196 -11.66 -18.46 -30.99
C SER A 196 -10.88 -19.76 -30.73
N ASP A 197 -9.91 -19.74 -29.82
CA ASP A 197 -9.08 -20.88 -29.44
C ASP A 197 -9.52 -21.54 -28.10
N LEU A 198 -10.64 -21.11 -27.52
CA LEU A 198 -11.12 -21.63 -26.24
C LEU A 198 -11.79 -23.02 -26.43
N SER A 199 -10.97 -24.03 -26.65
CA SER A 199 -11.40 -25.42 -26.90
C SER A 199 -11.72 -26.22 -25.63
N TRP A 200 -12.07 -25.56 -24.50
CA TRP A 200 -12.48 -26.32 -23.32
C TRP A 200 -13.81 -27.07 -23.48
N SER A 201 -14.58 -26.80 -24.55
CA SER A 201 -15.77 -27.60 -24.90
C SER A 201 -15.45 -29.09 -25.06
N ASP A 202 -14.23 -29.42 -25.42
CA ASP A 202 -13.77 -30.79 -25.63
C ASP A 202 -13.32 -31.50 -24.34
N LEU A 203 -13.18 -30.75 -23.23
CA LEU A 203 -12.90 -31.32 -21.93
C LEU A 203 -14.11 -32.16 -21.45
N SER A 204 -13.82 -33.28 -20.78
CA SER A 204 -14.85 -34.12 -20.18
C SER A 204 -15.71 -33.31 -19.19
N LEU A 205 -16.99 -33.58 -19.14
CA LEU A 205 -17.88 -33.04 -18.13
C LEU A 205 -17.83 -33.95 -16.90
N ALA A 206 -17.58 -33.38 -15.73
CA ALA A 206 -17.64 -34.09 -14.46
C ALA A 206 -19.08 -34.58 -14.19
N GLU A 207 -19.20 -35.77 -13.61
CA GLU A 207 -20.52 -36.36 -13.24
C GLU A 207 -21.14 -35.65 -12.03
N ALA A 208 -20.31 -35.07 -11.15
CA ALA A 208 -20.76 -34.34 -9.97
C ALA A 208 -21.08 -32.88 -10.30
N GLU A 209 -22.00 -32.30 -9.56
CA GLU A 209 -22.21 -30.86 -9.51
C GLU A 209 -21.48 -30.26 -8.33
N ALA A 210 -20.86 -29.08 -8.53
CA ALA A 210 -20.12 -28.37 -7.50
C ALA A 210 -20.94 -27.21 -6.92
N PHE A 211 -20.53 -26.76 -5.73
CA PHE A 211 -21.01 -25.53 -5.09
C PHE A 211 -19.82 -24.76 -4.52
N SER A 212 -19.88 -23.45 -4.54
CA SER A 212 -18.89 -22.60 -3.89
C SER A 212 -19.33 -22.12 -2.52
N ILE A 213 -18.41 -21.61 -1.72
CA ILE A 213 -18.67 -20.98 -0.42
C ILE A 213 -17.87 -19.69 -0.39
N ASP A 214 -18.55 -18.55 -0.48
CA ASP A 214 -17.94 -17.25 -0.66
C ASP A 214 -18.61 -16.19 0.22
N ASP A 215 -17.95 -15.04 0.38
CA ASP A 215 -18.60 -13.85 0.93
C ASP A 215 -19.65 -13.31 -0.05
N SER A 216 -20.66 -12.61 0.47
CA SER A 216 -21.77 -12.07 -0.37
C SER A 216 -21.31 -11.06 -1.43
N SER A 217 -20.15 -10.43 -1.19
CA SER A 217 -19.54 -9.47 -2.10
C SER A 217 -18.61 -10.07 -3.17
N THR A 218 -18.32 -11.38 -3.09
CA THR A 218 -17.40 -12.04 -4.01
C THR A 218 -17.96 -12.08 -5.43
N THR A 219 -17.18 -11.54 -6.37
CA THR A 219 -17.49 -11.53 -7.81
C THR A 219 -16.52 -12.37 -8.65
N GLU A 220 -15.43 -12.82 -8.04
CA GLU A 220 -14.38 -13.64 -8.66
C GLU A 220 -14.32 -14.98 -7.92
N ILE A 221 -15.12 -15.95 -8.34
CA ILE A 221 -15.24 -17.24 -7.66
C ILE A 221 -14.19 -18.19 -8.23
N ASP A 222 -13.13 -18.39 -7.44
CA ASP A 222 -11.98 -19.21 -7.82
C ASP A 222 -12.18 -20.70 -7.51
N ASP A 223 -12.89 -21.07 -6.44
CA ASP A 223 -13.00 -22.43 -5.95
C ASP A 223 -14.43 -22.90 -5.71
N ALA A 224 -14.62 -24.20 -5.87
CA ALA A 224 -15.88 -24.88 -5.59
C ALA A 224 -15.62 -26.32 -5.14
N PHE A 225 -16.60 -26.93 -4.50
CA PHE A 225 -16.52 -28.27 -3.92
C PHE A 225 -17.58 -29.18 -4.46
N SER A 226 -17.27 -30.48 -4.57
CA SER A 226 -18.29 -31.49 -4.87
C SER A 226 -18.12 -32.73 -3.97
N ILE A 227 -19.22 -33.44 -3.76
CA ILE A 227 -19.22 -34.71 -3.02
C ILE A 227 -19.99 -35.74 -3.83
N SER A 228 -19.39 -36.88 -4.08
CA SER A 228 -20.00 -38.03 -4.74
C SER A 228 -19.80 -39.29 -3.91
N TYR A 229 -20.87 -40.01 -3.63
CA TYR A 229 -20.82 -41.30 -2.94
C TYR A 229 -20.62 -42.39 -4.00
N LEU A 230 -19.44 -43.03 -3.98
CA LEU A 230 -19.11 -44.11 -4.90
C LEU A 230 -19.53 -45.47 -4.29
N ASN A 231 -19.42 -46.51 -5.12
CA ASN A 231 -19.56 -47.86 -4.65
C ASN A 231 -18.45 -48.21 -3.64
N ASP A 232 -18.65 -49.22 -2.83
CA ASP A 232 -17.67 -49.77 -1.84
C ASP A 232 -17.35 -48.84 -0.66
N GLY A 233 -18.23 -47.89 -0.33
CA GLY A 233 -18.08 -47.04 0.87
C GLY A 233 -17.01 -45.95 0.72
N ILE A 234 -16.60 -45.64 -0.52
CA ILE A 234 -15.70 -44.52 -0.85
C ILE A 234 -16.55 -43.28 -1.12
N THR A 235 -16.20 -42.18 -0.48
CA THR A 235 -16.70 -40.85 -0.83
C THR A 235 -15.64 -40.09 -1.61
N ARG A 236 -16.00 -39.61 -2.78
CA ARG A 236 -15.13 -38.76 -3.59
C ARG A 236 -15.45 -37.29 -3.32
N VAL A 237 -14.51 -36.56 -2.73
CA VAL A 237 -14.57 -35.11 -2.55
C VAL A 237 -13.76 -34.46 -3.67
N GLY A 238 -14.38 -33.53 -4.39
CA GLY A 238 -13.71 -32.71 -5.41
C GLY A 238 -13.45 -31.30 -4.90
N ILE A 239 -12.24 -30.82 -5.16
CA ILE A 239 -11.82 -29.42 -5.00
C ILE A 239 -11.58 -28.91 -6.41
N HIS A 240 -12.36 -27.93 -6.86
CA HIS A 240 -12.40 -27.47 -8.24
C HIS A 240 -11.96 -26.01 -8.28
N ILE A 241 -10.87 -25.73 -9.03
CA ILE A 241 -10.34 -24.38 -9.18
C ILE A 241 -10.60 -23.88 -10.61
N ALA A 242 -11.15 -22.69 -10.74
CA ALA A 242 -11.32 -22.01 -12.01
C ALA A 242 -10.07 -22.08 -12.86
N ALA A 243 -10.20 -22.35 -14.17
CA ALA A 243 -9.04 -22.59 -15.03
C ALA A 243 -8.76 -21.47 -16.06
N PRO A 244 -8.51 -20.20 -15.63
CA PRO A 244 -8.21 -19.10 -16.54
C PRO A 244 -6.94 -19.31 -17.37
N ALA A 245 -6.01 -20.17 -16.94
CA ALA A 245 -4.83 -20.53 -17.71
C ALA A 245 -5.15 -21.10 -19.10
N LEU A 246 -6.35 -21.64 -19.30
CA LEU A 246 -6.81 -22.12 -20.62
C LEU A 246 -7.12 -20.99 -21.62
N GLY A 247 -7.46 -19.81 -21.14
CA GLY A 247 -7.78 -18.66 -22.00
C GLY A 247 -6.73 -17.55 -21.97
N ILE A 248 -5.76 -17.63 -21.05
CA ILE A 248 -4.72 -16.60 -20.89
C ILE A 248 -3.37 -17.22 -21.25
N ALA A 249 -3.02 -17.16 -22.53
CA ALA A 249 -1.74 -17.68 -23.02
C ALA A 249 -0.56 -16.86 -22.50
N VAL A 250 0.57 -17.52 -22.23
CA VAL A 250 1.81 -16.85 -21.81
C VAL A 250 2.25 -15.83 -22.86
N GLY A 251 2.55 -14.61 -22.46
CA GLY A 251 2.95 -13.50 -23.32
C GLY A 251 1.80 -12.77 -24.04
N SER A 252 0.53 -13.21 -23.87
CA SER A 252 -0.63 -12.47 -24.36
C SER A 252 -0.78 -11.12 -23.64
N ALA A 253 -1.60 -10.22 -24.19
CA ALA A 253 -1.88 -8.93 -23.53
C ALA A 253 -2.52 -9.10 -22.15
N LEU A 254 -3.38 -10.10 -21.96
CA LEU A 254 -3.96 -10.46 -20.67
C LEU A 254 -2.92 -10.99 -19.69
N ASP A 255 -2.02 -11.86 -20.16
CA ASP A 255 -0.91 -12.33 -19.35
C ASP A 255 0.04 -11.20 -18.91
N GLN A 256 0.38 -10.31 -19.84
CA GLN A 256 1.19 -9.13 -19.51
C GLN A 256 0.50 -8.24 -18.47
N ALA A 257 -0.81 -8.03 -18.58
CA ALA A 257 -1.58 -7.28 -17.59
C ALA A 257 -1.58 -7.98 -16.22
N ALA A 258 -1.79 -9.29 -16.18
CA ALA A 258 -1.73 -10.08 -14.94
C ALA A 258 -0.33 -10.04 -14.31
N MET A 259 0.74 -10.19 -15.11
CA MET A 259 2.12 -10.16 -14.63
C MET A 259 2.61 -8.75 -14.25
N GLN A 260 1.95 -7.71 -14.72
CA GLN A 260 2.19 -6.32 -14.30
C GLN A 260 1.47 -5.99 -12.99
N ARG A 261 0.21 -6.45 -12.83
CA ARG A 261 -0.60 -6.17 -11.63
C ARG A 261 -0.32 -7.14 -10.49
N LEU A 262 0.05 -8.36 -10.80
CA LEU A 262 0.47 -9.44 -9.91
C LEU A 262 -0.62 -9.98 -8.97
N SER A 263 -1.45 -9.13 -8.41
CA SER A 263 -2.59 -9.52 -7.57
C SER A 263 -3.71 -8.50 -7.65
N THR A 264 -4.92 -8.92 -7.34
CA THR A 264 -6.03 -8.00 -7.01
C THR A 264 -5.70 -7.29 -5.70
N VAL A 265 -5.93 -5.97 -5.66
CA VAL A 265 -5.78 -5.15 -4.46
C VAL A 265 -7.14 -4.94 -3.84
N TYR A 266 -7.31 -5.37 -2.61
CA TYR A 266 -8.54 -5.17 -1.85
C TYR A 266 -8.42 -3.96 -0.95
N ILE A 267 -9.44 -3.11 -0.95
CA ILE A 267 -9.51 -1.92 -0.12
C ILE A 267 -10.94 -1.84 0.41
N PRO A 268 -11.20 -1.46 1.68
CA PRO A 268 -12.56 -1.29 2.13
C PRO A 268 -13.37 -0.36 1.20
N GLY A 269 -14.45 -0.88 0.61
CA GLY A 269 -15.30 -0.17 -0.35
C GLY A 269 -14.79 -0.11 -1.79
N ASN A 270 -13.63 -0.71 -2.12
CA ASN A 270 -13.11 -0.73 -3.48
C ASN A 270 -12.15 -1.91 -3.73
N LYS A 271 -11.96 -2.31 -4.98
CA LYS A 271 -10.91 -3.25 -5.39
C LYS A 271 -10.31 -2.86 -6.75
N ILE A 272 -9.04 -3.21 -6.94
CA ILE A 272 -8.35 -3.07 -8.23
C ILE A 272 -8.02 -4.48 -8.69
N THR A 273 -8.74 -4.98 -9.67
CA THR A 273 -8.64 -6.37 -10.11
C THR A 273 -7.34 -6.66 -10.86
N MET A 274 -6.79 -7.87 -10.71
CA MET A 274 -5.64 -8.34 -11.48
C MET A 274 -6.00 -8.53 -12.96
N LEU A 275 -7.18 -9.08 -13.23
CA LEU A 275 -7.70 -9.34 -14.56
C LEU A 275 -8.91 -8.46 -14.86
N PRO A 276 -9.18 -8.12 -16.12
CA PRO A 276 -10.42 -7.46 -16.51
C PRO A 276 -11.61 -8.41 -16.43
N GLU A 277 -12.80 -7.87 -16.28
CA GLU A 277 -14.04 -8.66 -16.17
C GLU A 277 -14.23 -9.62 -17.37
N VAL A 278 -13.88 -9.18 -18.57
CA VAL A 278 -13.93 -10.02 -19.79
C VAL A 278 -13.08 -11.30 -19.67
N ALA A 279 -12.03 -11.29 -18.87
CA ALA A 279 -11.20 -12.47 -18.60
C ALA A 279 -11.62 -13.22 -17.33
N ILE A 280 -12.31 -12.58 -16.39
CA ILE A 280 -12.81 -13.21 -15.16
C ILE A 280 -14.08 -14.00 -15.44
N ARG A 281 -15.09 -13.36 -16.02
CA ARG A 281 -16.44 -13.92 -16.19
C ARG A 281 -16.51 -15.30 -16.87
N PRO A 282 -15.74 -15.61 -17.93
CA PRO A 282 -15.76 -16.95 -18.55
C PRO A 282 -15.29 -18.08 -17.63
N PHE A 283 -14.47 -17.76 -16.60
CA PHE A 283 -13.86 -18.75 -15.72
C PHE A 283 -14.43 -18.72 -14.29
N SER A 284 -14.92 -17.59 -13.79
CA SER A 284 -15.55 -17.50 -12.49
C SER A 284 -16.63 -18.57 -12.34
N LEU A 285 -16.63 -19.27 -11.20
CA LEU A 285 -17.48 -20.43 -10.95
C LEU A 285 -18.90 -20.03 -10.55
N ASP A 286 -19.58 -19.31 -11.43
CA ASP A 286 -20.93 -18.78 -11.20
C ASP A 286 -21.99 -19.88 -11.28
N ALA A 287 -22.98 -19.83 -10.36
CA ALA A 287 -24.06 -20.80 -10.24
C ALA A 287 -24.89 -20.90 -11.54
N GLY A 288 -25.31 -22.12 -11.86
CA GLY A 288 -26.09 -22.43 -13.06
C GLY A 288 -25.24 -22.66 -14.32
N GLU A 289 -23.94 -22.37 -14.30
CA GLU A 289 -23.07 -22.47 -15.46
C GLU A 289 -22.18 -23.73 -15.42
N ILE A 290 -21.67 -24.12 -16.60
CA ILE A 290 -20.65 -25.16 -16.76
C ILE A 290 -19.33 -24.47 -17.03
N LYS A 291 -18.35 -24.68 -16.16
CA LYS A 291 -17.06 -23.97 -16.19
C LYS A 291 -15.89 -24.95 -16.34
N PRO A 292 -14.80 -24.53 -17.03
CA PRO A 292 -13.56 -25.30 -17.05
C PRO A 292 -12.83 -25.16 -15.72
N VAL A 293 -12.39 -26.28 -15.16
CA VAL A 293 -11.75 -26.33 -13.84
C VAL A 293 -10.53 -27.28 -13.85
N LEU A 294 -9.58 -26.96 -13.00
CA LEU A 294 -8.57 -27.91 -12.54
C LEU A 294 -9.09 -28.51 -11.22
N SER A 295 -9.36 -29.81 -11.24
CA SER A 295 -9.95 -30.55 -10.12
C SER A 295 -8.90 -31.37 -9.40
N LEU A 296 -8.92 -31.36 -8.07
CA LEU A 296 -8.29 -32.36 -7.21
C LEU A 296 -9.39 -33.22 -6.58
N TYR A 297 -9.32 -34.52 -6.76
CA TYR A 297 -10.23 -35.47 -6.15
C TYR A 297 -9.55 -36.21 -5.01
N LEU A 298 -10.22 -36.24 -3.86
CA LEU A 298 -9.84 -36.98 -2.67
C LEU A 298 -10.81 -38.17 -2.52
N HIS A 299 -10.30 -39.38 -2.57
CA HIS A 299 -11.07 -40.59 -2.32
C HIS A 299 -10.96 -40.96 -0.85
N VAL A 300 -12.04 -40.82 -0.11
CA VAL A 300 -12.11 -40.95 1.33
C VAL A 300 -12.85 -42.23 1.69
N ASN A 301 -12.23 -43.10 2.48
CA ASN A 301 -12.85 -44.33 2.93
C ASN A 301 -13.84 -44.08 4.11
N ALA A 302 -14.54 -45.12 4.54
CA ALA A 302 -15.51 -45.03 5.64
C ALA A 302 -14.86 -44.64 7.00
N ALA A 303 -13.56 -44.79 7.16
CA ALA A 303 -12.82 -44.36 8.34
C ALA A 303 -12.40 -42.86 8.29
N GLY A 304 -12.73 -42.16 7.21
CA GLY A 304 -12.34 -40.76 7.01
C GLY A 304 -10.90 -40.59 6.50
N GLU A 305 -10.26 -41.67 6.04
CA GLU A 305 -8.88 -41.62 5.52
C GLU A 305 -8.87 -41.42 4.00
N ILE A 306 -7.98 -40.57 3.49
CA ILE A 306 -7.79 -40.36 2.06
C ILE A 306 -6.93 -41.48 1.51
N VAL A 307 -7.54 -42.36 0.74
CA VAL A 307 -6.89 -43.56 0.17
C VAL A 307 -6.31 -43.32 -1.23
N GLN A 308 -6.81 -42.33 -1.96
CA GLN A 308 -6.33 -41.98 -3.30
C GLN A 308 -6.54 -40.50 -3.57
N ARG A 309 -5.68 -39.93 -4.38
CA ARG A 309 -5.77 -38.56 -4.92
C ARG A 309 -5.53 -38.58 -6.41
N ASP A 310 -6.34 -37.85 -7.15
CA ASP A 310 -6.11 -37.61 -8.59
C ASP A 310 -6.50 -36.20 -9.00
N SER A 311 -5.81 -35.71 -10.04
CA SER A 311 -6.06 -34.39 -10.61
C SER A 311 -6.53 -34.51 -12.03
N LYS A 312 -7.51 -33.68 -12.42
CA LYS A 312 -8.08 -33.65 -13.76
C LYS A 312 -8.29 -32.22 -14.23
N LEU A 313 -8.11 -32.01 -15.52
CA LEU A 313 -8.59 -30.84 -16.23
C LEU A 313 -9.90 -31.20 -16.91
N GLU A 314 -11.00 -30.56 -16.51
CA GLU A 314 -12.35 -30.95 -16.92
C GLU A 314 -13.32 -29.77 -16.87
N ARG A 315 -14.56 -29.98 -17.22
CA ARG A 315 -15.67 -29.05 -16.98
C ARG A 315 -16.53 -29.55 -15.85
N ILE A 316 -17.08 -28.63 -15.09
CA ILE A 316 -18.04 -28.95 -14.03
C ILE A 316 -19.23 -28.00 -14.04
N LYS A 317 -20.40 -28.51 -13.69
CA LYS A 317 -21.59 -27.70 -13.47
C LYS A 317 -21.57 -27.15 -12.05
N ILE A 318 -21.73 -25.84 -11.92
CA ILE A 318 -21.87 -25.16 -10.63
C ILE A 318 -23.36 -25.12 -10.29
N ALA A 319 -23.74 -25.83 -9.23
CA ALA A 319 -25.12 -25.90 -8.79
C ALA A 319 -25.55 -24.63 -8.04
N ASP A 320 -24.73 -24.20 -7.07
CA ASP A 320 -25.02 -23.08 -6.20
C ASP A 320 -23.75 -22.31 -5.81
N ASN A 321 -23.90 -21.02 -5.53
CA ASN A 321 -22.92 -20.19 -4.84
C ASN A 321 -23.46 -19.88 -3.43
N LEU A 322 -22.99 -20.62 -2.44
CA LEU A 322 -23.38 -20.43 -1.05
C LEU A 322 -22.68 -19.20 -0.49
N ARG A 323 -23.40 -18.41 0.31
CA ARG A 323 -22.86 -17.18 0.90
C ARG A 323 -22.73 -17.31 2.39
N HIS A 324 -21.59 -16.87 2.94
CA HIS A 324 -21.25 -16.99 4.35
C HIS A 324 -22.33 -16.44 5.27
N ASP A 325 -22.79 -15.22 5.04
CA ASP A 325 -23.80 -14.53 5.84
C ASP A 325 -25.17 -15.24 5.81
N ALA A 326 -25.51 -15.82 4.65
CA ALA A 326 -26.75 -16.60 4.51
C ALA A 326 -26.66 -17.98 5.16
N LEU A 327 -25.46 -18.58 5.23
CA LEU A 327 -25.22 -19.90 5.83
C LEU A 327 -24.98 -19.87 7.34
N GLU A 328 -24.42 -18.80 7.87
CA GLU A 328 -24.03 -18.68 9.29
C GLU A 328 -25.15 -19.10 10.27
N PRO A 329 -26.43 -18.74 10.05
CA PRO A 329 -27.51 -19.20 10.93
C PRO A 329 -27.75 -20.71 10.90
N PHE A 330 -27.33 -21.40 9.83
CA PHE A 330 -27.60 -22.83 9.60
C PHE A 330 -26.39 -23.73 9.83
N PHE A 331 -25.19 -23.18 9.70
CA PHE A 331 -23.94 -23.93 9.82
C PHE A 331 -22.90 -23.15 10.61
N ASN A 332 -22.90 -23.35 11.92
CA ASN A 332 -21.99 -22.77 12.89
C ASN A 332 -21.70 -23.79 14.01
N GLU A 333 -20.86 -23.46 14.95
CA GLU A 333 -20.49 -24.38 16.03
C GLU A 333 -21.68 -24.96 16.81
N ALA A 334 -22.73 -24.16 17.03
CA ALA A 334 -23.94 -24.61 17.75
C ALA A 334 -24.80 -25.59 16.93
N THR A 335 -24.75 -25.50 15.60
CA THR A 335 -25.55 -26.32 14.67
C THR A 335 -24.82 -27.56 14.16
N LEU A 336 -23.53 -27.74 14.45
CA LEU A 336 -22.78 -28.95 14.04
C LEU A 336 -23.34 -30.25 14.59
N SER A 337 -24.02 -30.22 15.77
CA SER A 337 -24.55 -31.41 16.45
C SER A 337 -25.95 -31.83 16.03
N ALA A 338 -26.66 -30.97 15.27
CA ALA A 338 -28.05 -31.24 14.88
C ALA A 338 -28.35 -30.63 13.51
N ASP A 339 -28.98 -31.43 12.62
CA ASP A 339 -29.34 -30.96 11.26
C ASP A 339 -30.22 -29.71 11.35
N SER A 340 -29.75 -28.64 10.76
CA SER A 340 -30.43 -27.34 10.71
C SER A 340 -31.57 -27.28 9.66
N GLY A 341 -31.76 -28.34 8.86
CA GLY A 341 -32.72 -28.40 7.76
C GLY A 341 -32.24 -27.68 6.49
N HIS A 342 -31.01 -27.16 6.43
CA HIS A 342 -30.47 -26.56 5.23
C HIS A 342 -30.07 -27.64 4.20
N PRO A 343 -30.38 -27.51 2.91
CA PRO A 343 -30.13 -28.54 1.89
C PRO A 343 -28.66 -28.99 1.80
N TYR A 344 -27.73 -28.11 2.11
CA TYR A 344 -26.28 -28.39 2.09
C TYR A 344 -25.71 -28.80 3.45
N TRP A 345 -26.48 -28.81 4.53
CA TRP A 345 -25.96 -29.06 5.87
C TRP A 345 -25.15 -30.36 5.97
N SER A 346 -25.66 -31.45 5.45
CA SER A 346 -24.99 -32.76 5.48
C SER A 346 -23.68 -32.78 4.68
N LYS A 347 -23.65 -32.09 3.55
CA LYS A 347 -22.44 -31.94 2.73
C LYS A 347 -21.40 -31.09 3.45
N LEU A 348 -21.82 -29.96 4.01
CA LEU A 348 -20.95 -29.06 4.79
C LEU A 348 -20.39 -29.75 6.03
N LEU A 349 -21.21 -30.51 6.75
CA LEU A 349 -20.74 -31.30 7.91
C LEU A 349 -19.71 -32.37 7.50
N TYR A 350 -19.93 -33.03 6.35
CA TYR A 350 -18.97 -34.00 5.84
C TYR A 350 -17.61 -33.32 5.53
N LEU A 351 -17.62 -32.20 4.84
CA LEU A 351 -16.41 -31.43 4.50
C LEU A 351 -15.73 -30.88 5.77
N PHE A 352 -16.49 -30.43 6.75
CA PHE A 352 -15.95 -29.97 8.03
C PHE A 352 -15.24 -31.10 8.80
N ASN A 353 -15.84 -32.29 8.89
CA ASN A 353 -15.21 -33.45 9.53
C ASN A 353 -13.93 -33.87 8.79
N LEU A 354 -13.92 -33.82 7.45
CA LEU A 354 -12.72 -34.08 6.66
C LEU A 354 -11.65 -33.00 6.94
N ALA A 355 -12.04 -31.74 6.99
CA ALA A 355 -11.14 -30.63 7.31
C ALA A 355 -10.48 -30.80 8.68
N GLU A 356 -11.25 -31.16 9.72
CA GLU A 356 -10.66 -31.47 11.02
C GLU A 356 -9.68 -32.65 10.97
N SER A 357 -9.96 -33.66 10.15
CA SER A 357 -9.05 -34.79 9.98
C SER A 357 -7.76 -34.37 9.31
N LEU A 358 -7.83 -33.48 8.32
CA LEU A 358 -6.66 -32.89 7.63
C LEU A 358 -5.83 -32.03 8.59
N GLU A 359 -6.47 -31.16 9.38
CA GLU A 359 -5.82 -30.32 10.39
C GLU A 359 -5.10 -31.18 11.45
N LYS A 360 -5.74 -32.25 11.93
CA LYS A 360 -5.16 -33.22 12.85
C LYS A 360 -3.95 -33.94 12.23
N ALA A 361 -4.06 -34.37 10.98
CA ALA A 361 -2.97 -35.04 10.26
C ALA A 361 -1.74 -34.14 10.07
N ARG A 362 -1.93 -32.82 9.94
CA ARG A 362 -0.86 -31.83 9.87
C ARG A 362 -0.29 -31.46 11.26
N GLY A 363 -0.87 -31.94 12.36
CA GLY A 363 -0.47 -31.60 13.72
C GLY A 363 -0.78 -30.14 14.11
N LYS A 364 -1.82 -29.56 13.53
CA LYS A 364 -2.23 -28.15 13.76
C LYS A 364 -3.54 -28.01 14.53
N TYR A 365 -4.24 -29.12 14.74
CA TYR A 365 -5.45 -29.13 15.53
C TYR A 365 -5.17 -28.82 17.01
N ASP A 366 -5.69 -27.72 17.48
CA ASP A 366 -5.61 -27.29 18.87
C ASP A 366 -6.98 -26.76 19.33
N PRO A 367 -7.75 -27.58 20.08
CA PRO A 367 -9.06 -27.17 20.58
C PRO A 367 -8.98 -26.12 21.69
N THR A 368 -7.78 -25.83 22.20
CA THR A 368 -7.55 -24.83 23.25
C THR A 368 -7.07 -23.50 22.67
N LYS A 369 -6.89 -23.44 21.34
CA LYS A 369 -6.46 -22.21 20.67
C LYS A 369 -7.52 -21.12 20.89
N PRO A 370 -7.12 -19.97 21.44
CA PRO A 370 -8.07 -18.89 21.65
C PRO A 370 -8.69 -18.45 20.32
N GLN A 371 -9.99 -18.16 20.38
CA GLN A 371 -10.70 -17.67 19.22
C GLN A 371 -10.25 -16.24 18.89
N GLN A 372 -9.95 -15.97 17.64
CA GLN A 372 -9.60 -14.65 17.15
C GLN A 372 -10.81 -14.04 16.44
N ILE A 373 -10.90 -12.72 16.47
CA ILE A 373 -11.93 -11.98 15.73
C ILE A 373 -11.27 -11.26 14.56
N ASP A 374 -11.70 -11.60 13.36
CA ASP A 374 -11.42 -10.83 12.15
C ASP A 374 -12.51 -9.77 11.96
N TYR A 375 -12.18 -8.68 11.27
CA TYR A 375 -13.10 -7.58 11.06
C TYR A 375 -13.33 -7.34 9.59
N ASN A 376 -14.58 -7.36 9.19
CA ASN A 376 -15.01 -6.99 7.85
C ASN A 376 -15.42 -5.52 7.81
N PHE A 377 -14.93 -4.81 6.80
CA PHE A 377 -15.19 -3.40 6.59
C PHE A 377 -16.13 -3.23 5.39
N TYR A 378 -17.34 -2.78 5.63
CA TYR A 378 -18.31 -2.47 4.60
C TYR A 378 -18.41 -0.95 4.45
N VAL A 379 -18.16 -0.43 3.25
CA VAL A 379 -18.22 1.00 2.97
C VAL A 379 -19.26 1.26 1.89
N VAL A 380 -20.28 2.03 2.22
CA VAL A 380 -21.35 2.43 1.32
C VAL A 380 -21.56 3.92 1.43
N ASP A 381 -21.45 4.64 0.33
CA ASP A 381 -21.60 6.12 0.30
C ASP A 381 -20.73 6.86 1.32
N GLY A 382 -19.52 6.37 1.56
CA GLY A 382 -18.59 6.96 2.51
C GLY A 382 -18.88 6.64 3.99
N ILE A 383 -19.90 5.84 4.27
CA ILE A 383 -20.25 5.35 5.61
C ILE A 383 -19.65 3.97 5.80
N VAL A 384 -18.89 3.77 6.88
CA VAL A 384 -18.28 2.49 7.21
C VAL A 384 -19.08 1.74 8.26
N SER A 385 -19.27 0.44 8.04
CA SER A 385 -19.73 -0.52 9.04
C SER A 385 -18.63 -1.55 9.27
N ILE A 386 -18.26 -1.78 10.54
CA ILE A 386 -17.20 -2.71 10.93
C ILE A 386 -17.86 -3.86 11.69
N VAL A 387 -17.76 -5.06 11.13
CA VAL A 387 -18.41 -6.26 11.69
C VAL A 387 -17.33 -7.25 12.09
N GLY A 388 -17.30 -7.60 13.38
CA GLY A 388 -16.45 -8.67 13.90
C GLY A 388 -16.99 -10.04 13.51
N ARG A 389 -16.12 -10.91 13.01
CA ARG A 389 -16.42 -12.30 12.68
C ARG A 389 -15.42 -13.21 13.38
N GLN A 390 -15.91 -14.29 13.96
CA GLN A 390 -15.06 -15.25 14.63
C GLN A 390 -14.18 -15.98 13.61
N ARG A 391 -12.85 -15.86 13.76
CA ARG A 391 -11.88 -16.53 12.91
C ARG A 391 -11.93 -18.04 13.13
N GLY A 392 -11.92 -18.81 12.05
CA GLY A 392 -11.96 -20.28 12.12
C GLY A 392 -13.34 -20.84 12.42
N ALA A 393 -14.39 -20.07 12.15
CA ALA A 393 -15.75 -20.60 12.09
C ALA A 393 -15.80 -21.87 11.22
N PRO A 394 -16.76 -22.80 11.43
CA PRO A 394 -16.78 -24.08 10.72
C PRO A 394 -16.68 -23.97 9.20
N MET A 395 -17.28 -22.96 8.59
CA MET A 395 -17.18 -22.72 7.14
C MET A 395 -15.77 -22.27 6.72
N ASP A 396 -15.16 -21.35 7.46
CA ASP A 396 -13.79 -20.89 7.19
C ASP A 396 -12.79 -22.04 7.29
N LYS A 397 -12.94 -22.86 8.33
CA LYS A 397 -12.09 -24.03 8.56
C LYS A 397 -12.18 -25.01 7.40
N LEU A 398 -13.39 -25.35 6.95
CA LEU A 398 -13.52 -26.33 5.86
C LEU A 398 -12.93 -25.82 4.55
N VAL A 399 -13.15 -24.55 4.19
CA VAL A 399 -12.57 -23.95 2.98
C VAL A 399 -11.05 -23.89 3.09
N ALA A 400 -10.52 -23.33 4.18
CA ALA A 400 -9.07 -23.18 4.38
C ALA A 400 -8.33 -24.53 4.32
N GLU A 401 -8.84 -25.56 5.01
CA GLU A 401 -8.18 -26.88 5.02
C GLU A 401 -8.18 -27.56 3.65
N LEU A 402 -9.27 -27.43 2.88
CA LEU A 402 -9.34 -27.99 1.53
C LEU A 402 -8.41 -27.20 0.57
N MET A 403 -8.28 -25.90 0.73
CA MET A 403 -7.30 -25.10 -0.03
C MET A 403 -5.87 -25.47 0.34
N ILE A 404 -5.57 -25.67 1.63
CA ILE A 404 -4.24 -26.14 2.08
C ILE A 404 -3.93 -27.50 1.48
N GLU A 405 -4.89 -28.43 1.49
CA GLU A 405 -4.70 -29.75 0.89
C GLU A 405 -4.44 -29.65 -0.63
N ALA A 406 -5.20 -28.84 -1.37
CA ALA A 406 -5.00 -28.66 -2.80
C ALA A 406 -3.61 -28.07 -3.10
N ASN A 407 -3.21 -27.01 -2.43
CA ASN A 407 -1.91 -26.36 -2.61
C ASN A 407 -0.74 -27.29 -2.22
N ASN A 408 -0.90 -28.09 -1.17
CA ASN A 408 0.09 -29.10 -0.76
C ASN A 408 0.23 -30.21 -1.83
N GLN A 409 -0.90 -30.77 -2.30
CA GLN A 409 -0.89 -31.88 -3.26
C GLN A 409 -0.40 -31.47 -4.64
N TRP A 410 -0.81 -30.31 -5.14
CA TRP A 410 -0.30 -29.79 -6.41
C TRP A 410 1.17 -29.37 -6.32
N GLY A 411 1.61 -28.87 -5.17
CA GLY A 411 3.02 -28.65 -4.92
C GLY A 411 3.83 -29.95 -4.97
N ALA A 412 3.32 -31.03 -4.37
CA ALA A 412 3.93 -32.36 -4.44
C ALA A 412 3.93 -32.92 -5.87
N LEU A 413 2.84 -32.72 -6.62
CA LEU A 413 2.71 -33.15 -8.01
C LEU A 413 3.78 -32.49 -8.90
N LEU A 414 3.96 -31.19 -8.80
CA LEU A 414 5.01 -30.45 -9.52
C LEU A 414 6.40 -30.95 -9.16
N ALA A 415 6.69 -31.12 -7.88
CA ALA A 415 7.98 -31.62 -7.40
C ALA A 415 8.28 -33.04 -7.91
N ALA A 416 7.31 -33.95 -7.86
CA ALA A 416 7.44 -35.31 -8.33
C ALA A 416 7.75 -35.40 -9.84
N HIS A 417 7.22 -34.49 -10.64
CA HIS A 417 7.44 -34.43 -12.08
C HIS A 417 8.62 -33.52 -12.49
N GLN A 418 9.33 -32.94 -11.51
CA GLN A 418 10.44 -32.01 -11.75
C GLN A 418 10.03 -30.78 -12.57
N VAL A 419 8.75 -30.40 -12.50
CA VAL A 419 8.22 -29.18 -13.10
C VAL A 419 8.36 -28.05 -12.07
N PRO A 420 8.98 -26.92 -12.42
CA PRO A 420 9.15 -25.83 -11.47
C PRO A 420 7.80 -25.18 -11.12
N GLY A 421 7.64 -24.84 -9.86
CA GLY A 421 6.48 -24.09 -9.35
C GLY A 421 6.92 -22.95 -8.45
N LEU A 422 5.97 -22.13 -8.04
CA LEU A 422 6.17 -21.08 -7.06
C LEU A 422 5.58 -21.53 -5.72
N TYR A 423 6.46 -21.70 -4.75
CA TYR A 423 6.10 -22.20 -3.42
C TYR A 423 6.24 -21.09 -2.40
N ARG A 424 5.39 -21.17 -1.38
CA ARG A 424 5.52 -20.38 -0.16
C ARG A 424 6.06 -21.29 0.94
N ALA A 425 7.23 -20.98 1.43
CA ALA A 425 7.91 -21.74 2.46
C ALA A 425 8.00 -20.93 3.76
N GLN A 426 8.05 -21.63 4.89
CA GLN A 426 8.27 -21.01 6.19
C GLN A 426 9.29 -21.78 7.00
N SER A 427 10.31 -21.08 7.46
CA SER A 427 11.35 -21.62 8.32
C SER A 427 11.75 -20.60 9.39
N GLY A 428 11.82 -21.02 10.66
CA GLY A 428 12.19 -20.15 11.77
C GLY A 428 11.28 -18.93 11.95
N GLY A 429 9.99 -19.06 11.64
CA GLY A 429 9.00 -17.99 11.69
C GLY A 429 8.97 -17.07 10.47
N LYS A 430 9.97 -17.13 9.58
CA LYS A 430 10.02 -16.29 8.38
C LYS A 430 9.40 -17.01 7.18
N VAL A 431 8.43 -16.36 6.55
CA VAL A 431 7.81 -16.80 5.30
C VAL A 431 8.51 -16.14 4.11
N TYR A 432 8.64 -16.89 3.00
CA TYR A 432 9.29 -16.42 1.78
C TYR A 432 8.83 -17.24 0.57
N MET A 433 8.96 -16.66 -0.62
CA MET A 433 8.71 -17.35 -1.89
C MET A 433 9.95 -18.05 -2.39
N THR A 434 9.76 -19.25 -2.98
CA THR A 434 10.83 -20.08 -3.54
C THR A 434 10.33 -20.86 -4.75
N THR A 435 11.25 -21.28 -5.62
CA THR A 435 10.95 -22.20 -6.73
C THR A 435 11.18 -23.67 -6.37
N LYS A 436 11.52 -23.96 -5.12
CA LYS A 436 11.76 -25.31 -4.60
C LYS A 436 10.65 -25.72 -3.67
N ALA A 437 10.27 -26.99 -3.73
CA ALA A 437 9.34 -27.58 -2.77
C ALA A 437 9.99 -27.66 -1.39
N GLU A 438 9.73 -26.65 -0.56
CA GLU A 438 10.24 -26.55 0.80
C GLU A 438 9.06 -26.50 1.80
N PRO A 439 9.26 -26.95 3.07
CA PRO A 439 8.20 -26.99 4.06
C PRO A 439 7.66 -25.61 4.45
N HIS A 440 6.37 -25.57 4.74
CA HIS A 440 5.73 -24.44 5.42
C HIS A 440 5.42 -24.83 6.86
N GLN A 441 6.28 -24.46 7.80
CA GLN A 441 6.20 -24.89 9.21
C GLN A 441 4.91 -24.44 9.90
N GLY A 442 4.46 -23.22 9.66
CA GLY A 442 3.21 -22.70 10.24
C GLY A 442 1.99 -23.52 9.83
N LEU A 443 1.90 -23.91 8.55
CA LEU A 443 0.83 -24.77 8.04
C LEU A 443 1.03 -26.26 8.35
N GLY A 444 2.23 -26.71 8.69
CA GLY A 444 2.54 -28.12 8.93
C GLY A 444 2.49 -28.98 7.67
N VAL A 445 2.84 -28.43 6.51
CA VAL A 445 2.88 -29.13 5.22
C VAL A 445 4.30 -29.21 4.68
N ALA A 446 4.57 -30.27 3.88
CA ALA A 446 5.90 -30.52 3.32
C ALA A 446 6.25 -29.56 2.17
N GLN A 447 5.27 -29.01 1.50
CA GLN A 447 5.37 -27.97 0.47
C GLN A 447 4.04 -27.24 0.37
N TYR A 448 4.06 -26.02 -0.14
CA TYR A 448 2.86 -25.21 -0.32
C TYR A 448 2.97 -24.36 -1.58
N ALA A 449 2.33 -24.78 -2.68
CA ALA A 449 2.31 -24.06 -3.94
C ALA A 449 0.98 -23.35 -4.11
N TRP A 450 0.97 -22.02 -4.09
CA TRP A 450 -0.26 -21.28 -4.30
C TRP A 450 -0.84 -21.57 -5.70
N SER A 451 -2.05 -22.13 -5.74
CA SER A 451 -2.69 -22.60 -6.97
C SER A 451 -4.22 -22.49 -6.95
N THR A 452 -4.79 -21.92 -5.88
CA THR A 452 -6.24 -21.95 -5.61
C THR A 452 -6.97 -20.65 -5.93
N SER A 453 -6.25 -19.59 -6.33
CA SER A 453 -6.86 -18.30 -6.66
C SER A 453 -6.30 -17.68 -7.95
N PRO A 454 -6.38 -18.36 -9.09
CA PRO A 454 -5.75 -17.92 -10.33
C PRO A 454 -6.44 -16.72 -11.01
N LEU A 455 -7.67 -16.37 -10.64
CA LEU A 455 -8.36 -15.17 -11.12
C LEU A 455 -7.80 -13.90 -10.50
N ARG A 456 -7.22 -14.00 -9.29
CA ARG A 456 -6.80 -12.84 -8.50
C ARG A 456 -5.33 -12.83 -8.08
N ARG A 457 -4.54 -13.88 -8.31
CA ARG A 457 -3.09 -13.93 -8.04
C ARG A 457 -2.31 -14.51 -9.21
N ALA A 458 -1.31 -13.78 -9.69
CA ALA A 458 -0.49 -14.19 -10.82
C ALA A 458 0.33 -15.46 -10.55
N VAL A 459 0.78 -15.67 -9.32
CA VAL A 459 1.51 -16.89 -8.93
C VAL A 459 0.65 -18.14 -9.06
N ASP A 460 -0.63 -18.05 -8.74
CA ASP A 460 -1.59 -19.15 -8.90
C ASP A 460 -1.85 -19.44 -10.38
N LEU A 461 -1.97 -18.41 -11.20
CA LEU A 461 -2.09 -18.56 -12.65
C LEU A 461 -0.84 -19.21 -13.26
N ILE A 462 0.35 -18.84 -12.79
CA ILE A 462 1.62 -19.47 -13.21
C ILE A 462 1.64 -20.95 -12.79
N ASN A 463 1.37 -21.24 -11.51
CA ASN A 463 1.35 -22.61 -11.01
C ASN A 463 0.29 -23.45 -11.70
N GLN A 464 -0.89 -22.89 -11.98
CA GLN A 464 -1.95 -23.60 -12.69
C GLN A 464 -1.49 -24.07 -14.09
N ARG A 465 -0.79 -23.23 -14.84
CA ARG A 465 -0.20 -23.61 -16.14
C ARG A 465 0.76 -24.78 -16.00
N GLN A 466 1.60 -24.76 -14.97
CA GLN A 466 2.56 -25.82 -14.69
C GLN A 466 1.85 -27.13 -14.28
N ILE A 467 0.80 -27.04 -13.44
CA ILE A 467 0.00 -28.20 -13.03
C ILE A 467 -0.75 -28.80 -14.23
N ILE A 468 -1.38 -27.96 -15.05
CA ILE A 468 -2.07 -28.39 -16.27
C ILE A 468 -1.11 -29.14 -17.21
N SER A 469 0.13 -28.66 -17.34
CA SER A 469 1.13 -29.35 -18.18
C SER A 469 1.42 -30.77 -17.70
N VAL A 470 1.48 -30.97 -16.37
CA VAL A 470 1.65 -32.32 -15.78
C VAL A 470 0.41 -33.18 -16.01
N VAL A 471 -0.78 -32.64 -15.72
CA VAL A 471 -2.06 -33.37 -15.86
C VAL A 471 -2.33 -33.80 -17.31
N GLN A 472 -1.96 -32.97 -18.27
CA GLN A 472 -2.13 -33.23 -19.69
C GLN A 472 -0.92 -33.89 -20.35
N ASN A 473 0.18 -34.10 -19.61
CA ASN A 473 1.45 -34.62 -20.12
C ASN A 473 1.99 -33.80 -21.32
N THR A 474 1.95 -32.45 -21.17
CA THR A 474 2.47 -31.48 -22.14
C THR A 474 3.72 -30.78 -21.60
N PRO A 475 4.54 -30.13 -22.43
CA PRO A 475 5.66 -29.34 -21.95
C PRO A 475 5.22 -28.22 -21.01
N PRO A 476 5.95 -27.98 -19.89
CA PRO A 476 5.62 -26.91 -18.98
C PRO A 476 5.88 -25.53 -19.60
N SER A 477 5.07 -24.54 -19.23
CA SER A 477 5.21 -23.16 -19.70
C SER A 477 6.51 -22.49 -19.25
N TYR A 478 7.05 -22.91 -18.10
CA TYR A 478 8.33 -22.44 -17.57
C TYR A 478 9.25 -23.63 -17.32
N ALA A 479 10.47 -23.55 -17.87
CA ALA A 479 11.51 -24.56 -17.65
C ALA A 479 12.16 -24.40 -16.27
N PRO A 480 12.83 -25.44 -15.73
CA PRO A 480 13.66 -25.32 -14.54
C PRO A 480 14.71 -24.21 -14.69
N ASN A 481 14.90 -23.41 -13.63
CA ASN A 481 15.82 -22.27 -13.60
C ASN A 481 15.48 -21.12 -14.58
N SER A 482 14.22 -21.00 -14.99
CA SER A 482 13.76 -19.91 -15.85
C SER A 482 13.96 -18.56 -15.16
N ASP A 483 14.67 -17.63 -15.85
CA ASP A 483 14.84 -16.26 -15.37
C ASP A 483 13.50 -15.52 -15.27
N ALA A 484 12.57 -15.81 -16.18
CA ALA A 484 11.22 -15.24 -16.16
C ALA A 484 10.46 -15.68 -14.91
N LEU A 485 10.48 -16.98 -14.56
CA LEU A 485 9.82 -17.50 -13.36
C LEU A 485 10.39 -16.86 -12.09
N ASN A 486 11.71 -16.76 -11.99
CA ASN A 486 12.39 -16.12 -10.85
C ASN A 486 12.09 -14.63 -10.77
N SER A 487 11.93 -13.95 -11.90
CA SER A 487 11.57 -12.52 -11.96
C SER A 487 10.13 -12.32 -11.49
N HIS A 488 9.17 -13.11 -11.98
CA HIS A 488 7.78 -13.05 -11.56
C HIS A 488 7.62 -13.30 -10.06
N MET A 489 8.34 -14.29 -9.51
CA MET A 489 8.33 -14.59 -8.08
C MET A 489 8.75 -13.37 -7.24
N ARG A 490 9.88 -12.75 -7.57
CA ARG A 490 10.41 -11.61 -6.83
C ARG A 490 9.50 -10.39 -6.92
N HIS A 491 8.98 -10.10 -8.12
CA HIS A 491 8.06 -8.98 -8.32
C HIS A 491 6.76 -9.19 -7.55
N PHE A 492 6.25 -10.43 -7.57
CA PHE A 492 5.05 -10.78 -6.82
C PHE A 492 5.24 -10.59 -5.31
N GLU A 493 6.33 -11.09 -4.73
CA GLU A 493 6.58 -11.00 -3.30
C GLU A 493 6.60 -9.54 -2.82
N LEU A 494 7.29 -8.66 -3.56
CA LEU A 494 7.34 -7.23 -3.26
C LEU A 494 5.97 -6.54 -3.40
N ALA A 495 5.28 -6.79 -4.51
CA ALA A 495 3.98 -6.16 -4.76
C ALA A 495 2.92 -6.65 -3.78
N TYR A 496 2.90 -7.95 -3.49
CA TYR A 496 1.93 -8.55 -2.56
C TYR A 496 2.09 -7.99 -1.14
N GLN A 497 3.33 -7.82 -0.68
CA GLN A 497 3.60 -7.17 0.60
C GLN A 497 3.09 -5.71 0.59
N ALA A 498 3.42 -4.93 -0.43
CA ALA A 498 2.98 -3.55 -0.54
C ALA A 498 1.44 -3.43 -0.58
N TYR A 499 0.77 -4.34 -1.28
CA TYR A 499 -0.70 -4.37 -1.35
C TYR A 499 -1.34 -4.73 -0.01
N SER A 500 -0.77 -5.70 0.72
CA SER A 500 -1.22 -6.04 2.08
C SER A 500 -1.02 -4.87 3.05
N GLU A 501 0.13 -4.21 3.02
CA GLU A 501 0.40 -3.03 3.85
C GLU A 501 -0.57 -1.88 3.53
N PHE A 502 -0.89 -1.68 2.25
CA PHE A 502 -1.86 -0.67 1.83
C PHE A 502 -3.28 -1.02 2.28
N GLN A 503 -3.71 -2.27 2.15
CA GLN A 503 -5.00 -2.73 2.66
C GLN A 503 -5.12 -2.46 4.16
N GLN A 504 -4.15 -2.89 4.98
CA GLN A 504 -4.12 -2.64 6.41
C GLN A 504 -4.13 -1.14 6.75
N ARG A 505 -3.42 -0.34 5.96
CA ARG A 505 -3.45 1.12 6.10
C ARG A 505 -4.84 1.69 5.86
N MET A 506 -5.55 1.21 4.85
CA MET A 506 -6.91 1.65 4.55
C MET A 506 -7.93 1.15 5.58
N GLU A 507 -7.77 -0.04 6.12
CA GLU A 507 -8.58 -0.52 7.26
C GLU A 507 -8.39 0.38 8.49
N ARG A 508 -7.16 0.78 8.79
CA ARG A 508 -6.86 1.76 9.85
C ARG A 508 -7.49 3.12 9.57
N PHE A 509 -7.45 3.59 8.32
CA PHE A 509 -8.14 4.80 7.89
C PHE A 509 -9.64 4.73 8.21
N TRP A 510 -10.28 3.63 7.86
CA TRP A 510 -11.71 3.44 8.09
C TRP A 510 -12.08 3.25 9.56
N CYS A 511 -11.17 2.73 10.39
CA CYS A 511 -11.33 2.78 11.85
C CYS A 511 -11.39 4.23 12.36
N LEU A 512 -10.53 5.11 11.86
CA LEU A 512 -10.55 6.53 12.23
C LEU A 512 -11.81 7.22 11.71
N GLN A 513 -12.23 6.92 10.49
CA GLN A 513 -13.50 7.43 9.94
C GLN A 513 -14.71 6.95 10.75
N TYR A 514 -14.70 5.71 11.23
CA TYR A 514 -15.73 5.18 12.11
C TYR A 514 -15.85 6.02 13.41
N LEU A 515 -14.72 6.36 14.04
CA LEU A 515 -14.73 7.20 15.25
C LEU A 515 -15.31 8.61 14.99
N ILE A 516 -15.05 9.18 13.82
CA ILE A 516 -15.61 10.46 13.39
C ILE A 516 -17.12 10.31 13.12
N GLN A 517 -17.52 9.29 12.38
CA GLN A 517 -18.90 8.98 12.01
C GLN A 517 -19.78 8.81 13.25
N GLU A 518 -19.30 8.06 14.24
CA GLU A 518 -20.01 7.80 15.50
C GLU A 518 -19.87 8.95 16.52
N ASN A 519 -19.12 10.00 16.17
CA ASN A 519 -18.81 11.11 17.09
C ASN A 519 -18.30 10.60 18.45
N SER A 520 -17.41 9.61 18.41
CA SER A 520 -16.93 8.91 19.61
C SER A 520 -16.12 9.85 20.52
N GLN A 521 -16.67 10.23 21.67
CA GLN A 521 -15.99 11.07 22.66
C GLN A 521 -15.17 10.25 23.65
N GLU A 522 -15.65 9.06 23.95
CA GLU A 522 -15.02 8.10 24.86
C GLU A 522 -14.96 6.74 24.17
N VAL A 523 -13.86 6.02 24.38
CA VAL A 523 -13.65 4.67 23.84
C VAL A 523 -13.05 3.79 24.93
N HIS A 524 -13.35 2.50 24.85
CA HIS A 524 -12.74 1.49 25.70
C HIS A 524 -11.55 0.86 24.96
N ALA A 525 -10.54 0.49 25.72
CA ALA A 525 -9.33 -0.12 25.16
C ALA A 525 -8.72 -1.13 26.14
N THR A 526 -7.92 -2.01 25.61
CA THR A 526 -7.10 -2.96 26.37
C THR A 526 -5.63 -2.63 26.21
N VAL A 527 -4.91 -2.57 27.32
CA VAL A 527 -3.46 -2.32 27.32
C VAL A 527 -2.75 -3.51 26.69
N TRP A 528 -1.99 -3.26 25.63
CA TRP A 528 -1.20 -4.29 24.96
C TRP A 528 0.19 -4.44 25.59
N ARG A 529 0.95 -3.35 25.59
CA ARG A 529 2.24 -3.25 26.25
C ARG A 529 2.58 -1.77 26.47
N GLU A 530 3.15 -1.44 27.60
CA GLU A 530 3.55 -0.08 27.94
C GLU A 530 2.40 0.92 27.70
N ASN A 531 2.59 1.88 26.78
CA ASN A 531 1.58 2.86 26.39
C ASN A 531 0.83 2.53 25.10
N LEU A 532 1.06 1.34 24.52
CA LEU A 532 0.34 0.86 23.36
C LEU A 532 -0.94 0.16 23.80
N VAL A 533 -2.06 0.60 23.27
CA VAL A 533 -3.38 0.08 23.60
C VAL A 533 -4.13 -0.31 22.33
N ARG A 534 -5.02 -1.27 22.45
CA ARG A 534 -5.96 -1.64 21.40
C ARG A 534 -7.36 -1.22 21.83
N LEU A 535 -8.06 -0.50 20.95
CA LEU A 535 -9.47 -0.17 21.16
C LEU A 535 -10.33 -1.44 21.05
N ASP A 536 -11.39 -1.51 21.84
CA ASP A 536 -12.37 -2.60 21.76
C ASP A 536 -13.19 -2.49 20.47
N THR A 537 -13.58 -1.28 20.10
CA THR A 537 -14.30 -0.93 18.87
C THR A 537 -14.02 0.53 18.50
N PRO A 538 -13.59 0.83 17.27
CA PRO A 538 -13.16 -0.09 16.21
C PRO A 538 -11.81 -0.77 16.53
N PRO A 539 -11.38 -1.80 15.78
CA PRO A 539 -10.12 -2.51 16.02
C PRO A 539 -8.90 -1.66 15.64
N TYR A 540 -8.56 -0.70 16.47
CA TYR A 540 -7.48 0.26 16.22
C TYR A 540 -6.44 0.23 17.33
N MET A 541 -5.15 0.23 16.96
CA MET A 541 -4.06 0.33 17.92
C MET A 541 -3.49 1.75 17.93
N THR A 542 -3.33 2.31 19.13
CA THR A 542 -2.75 3.64 19.31
C THR A 542 -1.87 3.71 20.55
N LYS A 543 -0.98 4.71 20.60
CA LYS A 543 -0.18 5.04 21.78
C LYS A 543 -0.89 6.11 22.59
N VAL A 544 -1.04 5.86 23.88
CA VAL A 544 -1.60 6.82 24.83
C VAL A 544 -0.47 7.44 25.65
N TYR A 545 -0.18 8.70 25.39
CA TYR A 545 0.87 9.41 26.14
C TYR A 545 0.41 9.72 27.56
N GLY A 546 1.32 9.49 28.53
CA GLY A 546 1.00 9.69 29.93
C GLY A 546 0.14 8.57 30.54
N LEU A 547 0.02 7.43 29.87
CA LEU A 547 -0.62 6.24 30.45
C LEU A 547 0.23 5.77 31.66
N PRO A 548 -0.38 5.57 32.85
CA PRO A 548 0.32 4.95 33.97
C PRO A 548 0.81 3.54 33.62
N GLU A 549 1.86 3.07 34.28
CA GLU A 549 2.33 1.70 34.10
C GLU A 549 1.24 0.70 34.52
N MET A 550 0.84 -0.17 33.60
CA MET A 550 -0.22 -1.14 33.76
C MET A 550 0.17 -2.49 33.18
N LYS A 551 -0.43 -3.54 33.68
CA LYS A 551 -0.24 -4.88 33.13
C LYS A 551 -0.91 -5.01 31.76
N PRO A 552 -0.31 -5.75 30.82
CA PRO A 552 -1.00 -6.14 29.59
C PRO A 552 -2.35 -6.83 29.93
N GLY A 553 -3.37 -6.59 29.12
CA GLY A 553 -4.72 -7.07 29.35
C GLY A 553 -5.59 -6.16 30.23
N THR A 554 -5.04 -5.11 30.87
CA THR A 554 -5.84 -4.18 31.66
C THR A 554 -6.79 -3.39 30.75
N ARG A 555 -8.09 -3.41 31.07
CA ARG A 555 -9.11 -2.59 30.36
C ARG A 555 -9.14 -1.17 30.89
N ILE A 556 -9.21 -0.23 30.00
CA ILE A 556 -9.18 1.21 30.32
C ILE A 556 -10.21 1.99 29.52
N GLY A 557 -10.68 3.09 30.09
CA GLY A 557 -11.44 4.12 29.41
C GLY A 557 -10.54 5.23 28.92
N LEU A 558 -10.76 5.67 27.70
CA LEU A 558 -10.02 6.72 27.03
C LEU A 558 -10.96 7.81 26.52
N GLN A 559 -10.57 9.06 26.71
CA GLN A 559 -11.22 10.21 26.09
C GLN A 559 -10.53 10.50 24.74
N VAL A 560 -11.30 10.52 23.69
CA VAL A 560 -10.82 10.92 22.35
C VAL A 560 -10.60 12.44 22.34
N GLN A 561 -9.39 12.86 22.01
CA GLN A 561 -9.01 14.28 21.93
C GLN A 561 -8.96 14.75 20.48
N GLU A 562 -8.41 13.94 19.60
CA GLU A 562 -8.24 14.27 18.18
C GLU A 562 -8.22 13.00 17.35
N VAL A 563 -8.93 13.03 16.22
CA VAL A 563 -8.89 11.98 15.19
C VAL A 563 -8.44 12.62 13.90
N ASP A 564 -7.32 12.16 13.36
CA ASP A 564 -6.74 12.68 12.13
C ASP A 564 -6.55 11.59 11.08
N PRO A 565 -7.51 11.38 10.17
CA PRO A 565 -7.40 10.38 9.12
C PRO A 565 -6.32 10.69 8.07
N LEU A 566 -5.94 11.96 7.91
CA LEU A 566 -4.88 12.35 6.96
C LEU A 566 -3.49 11.94 7.46
N LEU A 567 -3.21 12.16 8.75
CA LEU A 567 -1.97 11.74 9.39
C LEU A 567 -2.03 10.32 9.95
N MET A 568 -3.19 9.66 9.88
CA MET A 568 -3.42 8.32 10.46
C MET A 568 -3.18 8.31 11.98
N GLU A 569 -3.54 9.39 12.67
CA GLU A 569 -3.32 9.58 14.10
C GLU A 569 -4.62 9.60 14.89
N LEU A 570 -4.57 8.98 16.05
CA LEU A 570 -5.59 9.07 17.09
C LEU A 570 -4.93 9.50 18.39
N ARG A 571 -5.37 10.63 18.95
CA ARG A 571 -4.92 11.10 20.25
C ARG A 571 -5.98 10.87 21.30
N CYS A 572 -5.61 10.13 22.33
CA CYS A 572 -6.48 9.83 23.46
C CYS A 572 -5.83 10.21 24.78
N LYS A 573 -6.66 10.52 25.75
CA LYS A 573 -6.28 10.74 27.14
C LYS A 573 -6.85 9.64 28.01
N PHE A 574 -6.06 9.10 28.90
CA PHE A 574 -6.50 8.12 29.90
C PHE A 574 -7.51 8.75 30.86
N ILE A 575 -8.62 8.03 31.11
CA ILE A 575 -9.67 8.41 32.07
C ILE A 575 -9.57 7.57 33.33
N ALA A 576 -9.76 6.25 33.20
CA ALA A 576 -9.85 5.33 34.32
C ALA A 576 -9.55 3.89 33.90
N VAL A 577 -9.20 3.05 34.88
CA VAL A 577 -9.20 1.60 34.73
C VAL A 577 -10.65 1.14 34.82
N LEU A 578 -11.04 0.31 33.87
CA LEU A 578 -12.39 -0.30 33.84
C LEU A 578 -12.39 -1.65 34.58
N PRO A 579 -13.53 -2.06 35.15
CA PRO A 579 -13.68 -3.41 35.66
C PRO A 579 -13.31 -4.45 34.58
N GLU A 580 -12.72 -5.56 35.02
CA GLU A 580 -12.54 -6.70 34.12
C GLU A 580 -13.93 -7.05 33.57
N ALA A 581 -14.06 -7.08 32.24
CA ALA A 581 -15.23 -7.68 31.64
C ALA A 581 -15.27 -9.15 32.11
N PRO A 582 -16.45 -9.76 32.29
CA PRO A 582 -16.49 -11.21 32.41
C PRO A 582 -15.70 -11.72 31.20
N LEU A 583 -14.59 -12.41 31.51
CA LEU A 583 -13.63 -12.90 30.53
C LEU A 583 -14.39 -13.61 29.40
N SER A 584 -14.58 -12.95 28.28
CA SER A 584 -14.39 -13.64 27.03
C SER A 584 -12.88 -13.91 27.01
N GLU A 585 -12.46 -15.14 26.97
CA GLU A 585 -11.06 -15.55 26.91
C GLU A 585 -10.32 -14.94 25.70
N ASP A 586 -11.04 -14.21 24.87
CA ASP A 586 -10.67 -13.56 23.62
C ASP A 586 -9.72 -12.36 23.76
N ALA A 587 -9.65 -11.72 24.92
CA ALA A 587 -8.88 -10.47 25.07
C ALA A 587 -7.37 -10.68 25.22
N LEU A 588 -6.93 -11.89 25.61
CA LEU A 588 -5.51 -12.18 25.91
C LEU A 588 -4.76 -12.92 24.79
N SER A 589 -5.46 -13.42 23.79
CA SER A 589 -4.86 -14.26 22.74
C SER A 589 -4.41 -13.52 21.49
N LEU A 590 -4.54 -12.22 21.47
CA LEU A 590 -4.12 -11.41 20.34
C LEU A 590 -2.62 -11.11 20.43
N ALA A 591 -1.82 -12.15 20.20
CA ALA A 591 -0.42 -11.98 19.85
C ALA A 591 -0.29 -11.13 18.57
N PRO A 592 0.81 -10.42 18.36
CA PRO A 592 0.97 -9.47 17.26
C PRO A 592 1.16 -10.16 15.92
N ASP A 593 0.19 -10.96 15.51
CA ASP A 593 0.14 -11.54 14.17
C ASP A 593 -0.13 -10.49 13.09
N PHE A 594 -0.31 -9.23 13.50
CA PHE A 594 -0.38 -8.11 12.56
C PHE A 594 0.92 -7.85 11.77
N LEU A 595 2.01 -8.54 12.09
CA LEU A 595 3.28 -8.42 11.37
C LEU A 595 3.78 -9.75 10.77
N GLU A 596 3.27 -10.92 11.16
CA GLU A 596 3.83 -12.19 10.69
C GLU A 596 2.83 -13.26 10.24
N GLU A 597 1.53 -13.19 10.59
CA GLU A 597 0.54 -14.21 10.25
C GLU A 597 -0.64 -13.74 9.38
N ALA A 598 -0.61 -12.56 8.79
CA ALA A 598 -1.55 -12.15 7.73
C ALA A 598 -1.50 -13.08 6.50
N GLU A 599 -0.85 -14.22 6.62
CA GLU A 599 -0.46 -15.10 5.53
C GLU A 599 -1.25 -16.40 5.45
N VAL A 600 -2.07 -16.73 6.42
CA VAL A 600 -2.75 -18.04 6.46
C VAL A 600 -4.22 -17.95 6.10
N ILE A 601 -4.83 -16.78 6.23
CA ILE A 601 -6.18 -16.55 5.74
C ILE A 601 -6.10 -15.47 4.69
N GLU A 602 -6.41 -15.86 3.46
CA GLU A 602 -6.65 -14.93 2.38
C GLU A 602 -7.59 -13.84 2.87
N PRO A 603 -7.34 -12.54 2.54
CA PRO A 603 -8.29 -11.51 2.91
C PRO A 603 -9.66 -11.95 2.42
N THR A 604 -10.58 -12.16 3.36
CA THR A 604 -11.98 -12.35 2.99
C THR A 604 -12.35 -11.13 2.16
N GLU A 605 -12.90 -11.36 0.96
CA GLU A 605 -13.36 -10.30 0.07
C GLU A 605 -14.50 -9.53 0.74
N SER A 606 -14.18 -8.75 1.77
CA SER A 606 -15.16 -7.92 2.44
C SER A 606 -15.28 -6.58 1.73
N ALA A 607 -16.48 -6.33 1.24
CA ALA A 607 -17.02 -5.06 0.82
C ALA A 607 -16.86 -4.65 -0.63
N GLN A 608 -17.68 -5.25 -1.49
CA GLN A 608 -18.14 -4.49 -2.67
C GLN A 608 -19.46 -5.03 -3.20
N ALA A 609 -20.56 -4.39 -2.90
CA ALA A 609 -21.74 -4.31 -3.78
C ALA A 609 -22.78 -3.36 -3.22
N ALA A 610 -22.69 -2.10 -3.54
CA ALA A 610 -23.83 -1.18 -3.43
C ALA A 610 -23.73 0.02 -4.39
N SER A 611 -23.05 -0.09 -5.55
CA SER A 611 -23.05 1.03 -6.50
C SER A 611 -23.74 0.77 -7.84
N ASP A 612 -24.25 -0.43 -8.12
CA ASP A 612 -24.82 -0.77 -9.43
C ASP A 612 -26.31 -1.12 -9.44
N SER A 613 -27.09 -0.70 -8.46
CA SER A 613 -28.55 -0.71 -8.59
C SER A 613 -29.07 0.67 -9.01
N GLN A 614 -28.95 1.02 -10.27
CA GLN A 614 -29.82 2.06 -10.84
C GLN A 614 -31.26 1.51 -10.88
N PRO A 615 -32.25 2.27 -10.39
CA PRO A 615 -33.64 1.86 -10.52
C PRO A 615 -34.04 1.92 -11.98
N GLU A 616 -34.49 0.78 -12.56
CA GLU A 616 -35.20 0.76 -13.81
C GLU A 616 -36.38 1.74 -13.73
N GLN A 617 -36.33 2.77 -14.54
CA GLN A 617 -37.51 3.60 -14.82
C GLN A 617 -38.55 2.76 -15.55
N VAL A 618 -39.57 2.37 -14.84
CA VAL A 618 -40.83 1.85 -15.44
C VAL A 618 -41.47 3.01 -16.20
N ALA A 619 -41.36 2.96 -17.55
CA ALA A 619 -42.14 3.81 -18.40
C ALA A 619 -43.54 3.18 -18.54
N THR A 620 -44.54 3.90 -18.06
CA THR A 620 -45.97 3.72 -18.48
C THR A 620 -46.18 4.29 -19.86
#